data_ea2938a0fe93c8b543efb23b956d8145
#
_entry.id   ea2938a0fe93c8b543efb23b956d8145
#
_cell.length_a   1.000
_cell.length_b   1.000
_cell.length_c   1.000
_cell.angle_alpha   90.00
_cell.angle_beta   90.00
_cell.angle_gamma   90.00
#
_symmetry.space_group_name_H-M   'P 1'
#
loop_
_entity.id
_entity.type
_entity.pdbx_description
1 polymer ?
#
loop_
_entity_poly.entity_id
_entity_poly.type
_entity_poly.pdbx_seq_one_letter_code
_entity_poly.pdbx_strand_id
1 'polypeptide(L)'
;EAGCQTGMTGYQETLTDPSYHRQVVVMTAPHIGNTGMNAYDNESSKIWVAGFVVRNPSPITSNWRSEVDLVDVLVEQNIIGISGIDTRALTRHLRDRGAMRVGIFSDLELSREDMVIEVRKSGQMAGSFLSADVSTSESYTIAPEGEKKFTVVAVDLGIKGATPRAMAERGIETHVVP
;
A
#
# COMPACT_ATOMS: atom_id res chain seq x y z
N GLU A 1 -2.10 8.73 -8.48
CA GLU A 1 -3.14 9.51 -7.75
C GLU A 1 -2.90 9.46 -6.24
N ALA A 2 -3.49 10.41 -5.48
CA ALA A 2 -3.43 10.39 -4.03
C ALA A 2 -4.66 9.68 -3.45
N GLY A 3 -4.40 8.74 -2.53
CA GLY A 3 -5.38 8.13 -1.66
C GLY A 3 -5.09 8.46 -0.20
N CYS A 4 -6.08 8.38 0.68
CA CYS A 4 -5.87 8.60 2.11
C CYS A 4 -6.31 7.39 2.92
N GLN A 5 -5.58 7.14 4.02
CA GLN A 5 -5.86 6.07 4.96
C GLN A 5 -6.02 6.65 6.37
N THR A 6 -7.09 6.27 7.05
CA THR A 6 -7.45 6.83 8.37
C THR A 6 -7.10 5.92 9.54
N GLY A 7 -6.58 4.73 9.29
CA GLY A 7 -6.12 3.81 10.32
C GLY A 7 -4.96 4.37 11.14
N MET A 8 -4.93 4.07 12.43
CA MET A 8 -3.79 4.40 13.30
C MET A 8 -2.67 3.36 13.20
N THR A 9 -3.01 2.16 12.80
CA THR A 9 -2.14 1.01 12.52
C THR A 9 -2.56 0.39 11.19
N GLY A 10 -1.96 -0.72 10.77
CA GLY A 10 -2.30 -1.36 9.50
C GLY A 10 -1.68 -0.66 8.28
N TYR A 11 -0.65 0.15 8.51
CA TYR A 11 0.06 0.79 7.40
C TYR A 11 0.90 -0.21 6.61
N GLN A 12 1.38 -1.28 7.23
CA GLN A 12 2.10 -2.35 6.53
C GLN A 12 1.19 -3.06 5.54
N GLU A 13 -0.01 -3.44 5.96
CA GLU A 13 -1.03 -4.03 5.10
C GLU A 13 -1.39 -3.07 3.96
N THR A 14 -1.56 -1.78 4.26
CA THR A 14 -1.84 -0.76 3.24
C THR A 14 -0.70 -0.63 2.22
N LEU A 15 0.55 -0.61 2.67
CA LEU A 15 1.71 -0.47 1.79
C LEU A 15 1.87 -1.68 0.85
N THR A 16 1.59 -2.88 1.36
CA THR A 16 1.77 -4.14 0.64
C THR A 16 0.52 -4.64 -0.07
N ASP A 17 -0.59 -3.90 0.01
CA ASP A 17 -1.84 -4.20 -0.68
C ASP A 17 -1.75 -3.79 -2.16
N PRO A 18 -1.88 -4.72 -3.11
CA PRO A 18 -1.86 -4.42 -4.54
C PRO A 18 -2.91 -3.40 -5.00
N SER A 19 -3.99 -3.22 -4.22
CA SER A 19 -5.03 -2.21 -4.51
C SER A 19 -4.51 -0.78 -4.52
N TYR A 20 -3.36 -0.52 -3.86
CA TYR A 20 -2.72 0.80 -3.85
C TYR A 20 -1.63 0.97 -4.91
N HIS A 21 -1.55 0.04 -5.87
CA HIS A 21 -0.59 0.15 -6.96
C HIS A 21 -0.69 1.52 -7.65
N ARG A 22 0.48 2.19 -7.82
CA ARG A 22 0.63 3.54 -8.41
C ARG A 22 -0.08 4.67 -7.64
N GLN A 23 -0.54 4.45 -6.42
CA GLN A 23 -1.09 5.51 -5.58
C GLN A 23 -0.04 6.06 -4.61
N VAL A 24 -0.12 7.36 -4.36
CA VAL A 24 0.56 8.00 -3.21
C VAL A 24 -0.41 7.95 -2.04
N VAL A 25 -0.04 7.26 -0.98
CA VAL A 25 -0.89 7.06 0.19
C VAL A 25 -0.58 8.09 1.27
N VAL A 26 -1.60 8.79 1.73
CA VAL A 26 -1.54 9.78 2.81
C VAL A 26 -2.13 9.19 4.08
N MET A 27 -1.30 9.03 5.12
CA MET A 27 -1.74 8.57 6.44
C MET A 27 -2.23 9.74 7.28
N THR A 28 -3.46 9.65 7.80
CA THR A 28 -4.05 10.75 8.58
C THR A 28 -3.65 10.72 10.05
N ALA A 29 -3.28 9.56 10.59
CA ALA A 29 -2.78 9.45 11.95
C ALA A 29 -1.48 10.26 12.12
N PRO A 30 -1.33 10.98 13.23
CA PRO A 30 -0.19 11.90 13.41
C PRO A 30 1.16 11.18 13.51
N HIS A 31 1.19 9.96 14.03
CA HIS A 31 2.41 9.16 14.16
C HIS A 31 2.22 7.82 13.45
N ILE A 32 3.14 7.49 12.54
CA ILE A 32 3.14 6.27 11.74
C ILE A 32 4.52 5.60 11.87
N GLY A 33 4.56 4.28 11.95
CA GLY A 33 5.80 3.50 12.08
C GLY A 33 6.03 2.91 13.48
N ASN A 34 5.24 3.30 14.47
CA ASN A 34 5.40 2.87 15.87
C ASN A 34 5.20 1.37 16.10
N THR A 35 4.48 0.67 15.26
CA THR A 35 4.31 -0.79 15.34
C THR A 35 5.41 -1.57 14.60
N GLY A 36 6.29 -0.88 13.87
CA GLY A 36 7.27 -1.52 13.00
C GLY A 36 6.63 -2.28 11.84
N MET A 37 7.40 -3.15 11.24
CA MET A 37 6.96 -4.09 10.21
C MET A 37 7.47 -5.50 10.55
N ASN A 38 6.83 -6.52 9.99
CA ASN A 38 7.16 -7.93 10.19
C ASN A 38 6.80 -8.76 8.95
N ALA A 39 7.23 -10.02 8.90
CA ALA A 39 6.99 -10.89 7.75
C ALA A 39 5.52 -11.35 7.60
N TYR A 40 4.70 -11.27 8.65
CA TYR A 40 3.36 -11.90 8.67
C TYR A 40 2.24 -10.98 8.22
N ASP A 41 2.39 -9.67 8.43
CA ASP A 41 1.32 -8.69 8.18
C ASP A 41 1.34 -8.13 6.74
N ASN A 42 2.17 -8.71 5.86
CA ASN A 42 2.18 -8.37 4.45
C ASN A 42 0.94 -8.93 3.74
N GLU A 43 0.34 -8.11 2.88
CA GLU A 43 -0.74 -8.52 1.99
C GLU A 43 -0.22 -9.08 0.66
N SER A 44 1.05 -8.85 0.34
CA SER A 44 1.75 -9.41 -0.82
C SER A 44 3.26 -9.37 -0.62
N SER A 45 4.02 -9.72 -1.66
CA SER A 45 5.47 -9.89 -1.61
C SER A 45 6.28 -8.59 -1.59
N LYS A 46 5.65 -7.43 -1.82
CA LYS A 46 6.34 -6.12 -1.92
C LYS A 46 5.42 -4.96 -1.57
N ILE A 47 6.02 -3.77 -1.44
CA ILE A 47 5.27 -2.52 -1.36
C ILE A 47 4.81 -2.11 -2.76
N TRP A 48 3.54 -1.71 -2.89
CA TRP A 48 2.90 -1.34 -4.15
C TRP A 48 2.66 0.16 -4.31
N VAL A 49 2.65 0.91 -3.21
CA VAL A 49 2.40 2.34 -3.27
C VAL A 49 3.52 3.06 -4.04
N ALA A 50 3.15 4.07 -4.81
CA ALA A 50 4.11 4.93 -5.53
C ALA A 50 4.80 5.95 -4.62
N GLY A 51 4.25 6.19 -3.43
CA GLY A 51 4.84 7.08 -2.44
C GLY A 51 4.02 7.09 -1.15
N PHE A 52 4.65 7.53 -0.07
CA PHE A 52 4.06 7.49 1.27
C PHE A 52 4.18 8.85 1.97
N VAL A 53 3.06 9.37 2.45
CA VAL A 53 2.97 10.71 3.06
C VAL A 53 2.51 10.59 4.50
N VAL A 54 3.32 11.07 5.43
CA VAL A 54 3.04 11.03 6.86
C VAL A 54 3.25 12.41 7.50
N ARG A 55 2.63 12.64 8.63
CA ARG A 55 2.93 13.82 9.43
C ARG A 55 4.24 13.64 10.18
N ASN A 56 4.34 12.61 11.01
CA ASN A 56 5.54 12.29 11.77
C ASN A 56 5.81 10.78 11.65
N PRO A 57 6.93 10.36 11.06
CA PRO A 57 7.38 8.99 11.21
C PRO A 57 7.82 8.76 12.66
N SER A 58 7.47 7.61 13.23
CA SER A 58 7.90 7.26 14.58
C SER A 58 9.41 7.00 14.57
N PRO A 59 10.19 7.65 15.43
CA PRO A 59 11.64 7.43 15.52
C PRO A 59 11.98 6.12 16.24
N ILE A 60 11.02 5.48 16.86
CA ILE A 60 11.20 4.25 17.65
C ILE A 60 10.00 3.35 17.41
N THR A 61 10.29 2.08 17.10
CA THR A 61 9.27 1.03 17.11
C THR A 61 9.05 0.52 18.53
N SER A 62 7.82 0.32 18.93
CA SER A 62 7.43 -0.11 20.28
C SER A 62 6.33 -1.17 20.20
N ASN A 63 6.63 -2.27 19.52
CA ASN A 63 5.71 -3.39 19.36
C ASN A 63 6.52 -4.71 19.41
N TRP A 64 6.03 -5.68 20.18
CA TRP A 64 6.68 -6.98 20.33
C TRP A 64 6.77 -7.79 19.01
N ARG A 65 5.94 -7.47 18.02
CA ARG A 65 5.94 -8.10 16.69
C ARG A 65 6.87 -7.40 15.69
N SER A 66 7.47 -6.26 16.07
CA SER A 66 8.34 -5.53 15.17
C SER A 66 9.63 -6.29 14.90
N GLU A 67 9.96 -6.50 13.63
CA GLU A 67 11.19 -7.11 13.16
C GLU A 67 12.11 -6.07 12.50
N VAL A 68 11.51 -5.03 11.89
CA VAL A 68 12.23 -3.98 11.17
C VAL A 68 11.47 -2.65 11.24
N ASP A 69 12.18 -1.55 11.10
CA ASP A 69 11.59 -0.22 11.06
C ASP A 69 10.95 0.08 9.69
N LEU A 70 9.82 0.80 9.71
CA LEU A 70 9.11 1.20 8.50
C LEU A 70 10.02 1.95 7.51
N VAL A 71 10.83 2.88 8.01
CA VAL A 71 11.69 3.71 7.15
C VAL A 71 12.73 2.86 6.43
N ASP A 72 13.30 1.87 7.12
CA ASP A 72 14.29 0.96 6.53
C ASP A 72 13.70 0.15 5.38
N VAL A 73 12.48 -0.36 5.54
CA VAL A 73 11.79 -1.10 4.47
C VAL A 73 11.46 -0.20 3.28
N LEU A 74 11.03 1.04 3.52
CA LEU A 74 10.79 2.01 2.44
C LEU A 74 12.07 2.29 1.65
N VAL A 75 13.20 2.45 2.33
CA VAL A 75 14.52 2.67 1.70
C VAL A 75 14.96 1.43 0.92
N GLU A 76 14.86 0.25 1.51
CA GLU A 76 15.23 -1.02 0.87
C GLU A 76 14.46 -1.24 -0.43
N GLN A 77 13.17 -0.93 -0.43
CA GLN A 77 12.30 -1.10 -1.62
C GLN A 77 12.24 0.15 -2.53
N ASN A 78 13.07 1.17 -2.28
CA ASN A 78 13.12 2.40 -3.05
C ASN A 78 11.76 3.13 -3.14
N ILE A 79 11.00 3.13 -2.06
CA ILE A 79 9.72 3.85 -1.98
C ILE A 79 9.96 5.26 -1.43
N ILE A 80 9.56 6.25 -2.22
CA ILE A 80 9.68 7.64 -1.81
C ILE A 80 8.70 7.97 -0.67
N GLY A 81 9.21 8.60 0.40
CA GLY A 81 8.41 9.08 1.51
C GLY A 81 8.59 10.58 1.72
N ILE A 82 7.55 11.23 2.25
CA ILE A 82 7.63 12.62 2.69
C ILE A 82 6.96 12.76 4.07
N SER A 83 7.61 13.48 4.97
CA SER A 83 7.09 13.76 6.32
C SER A 83 6.94 15.27 6.57
N GLY A 84 6.34 15.64 7.71
CA GLY A 84 6.13 17.04 8.07
C GLY A 84 4.92 17.69 7.38
N ILE A 85 4.11 16.92 6.67
CA ILE A 85 2.93 17.41 5.96
C ILE A 85 1.73 17.49 6.91
N ASP A 86 0.89 18.52 6.78
CA ASP A 86 -0.44 18.51 7.40
C ASP A 86 -1.38 17.55 6.68
N THR A 87 -1.24 16.27 7.04
CA THR A 87 -1.99 15.18 6.42
C THR A 87 -3.49 15.29 6.67
N ARG A 88 -3.91 15.94 7.76
CA ARG A 88 -5.33 16.18 8.04
C ARG A 88 -5.92 17.20 7.07
N ALA A 89 -5.23 18.31 6.83
CA ALA A 89 -5.68 19.32 5.86
C ALA A 89 -5.68 18.73 4.45
N LEU A 90 -4.64 17.97 4.09
CA LEU A 90 -4.54 17.30 2.79
C LEU A 90 -5.67 16.28 2.59
N THR A 91 -5.97 15.45 3.59
CA THR A 91 -7.08 14.48 3.53
C THR A 91 -8.43 15.16 3.35
N ARG A 92 -8.67 16.28 4.05
CA ARG A 92 -9.91 17.05 3.86
C ARG A 92 -10.00 17.60 2.43
N HIS A 93 -8.91 18.12 1.91
CA HIS A 93 -8.85 18.60 0.53
C HIS A 93 -9.15 17.49 -0.49
N LEU A 94 -8.54 16.30 -0.33
CA LEU A 94 -8.80 15.15 -1.19
C LEU A 94 -10.25 14.68 -1.10
N ARG A 95 -10.83 14.65 0.11
CA ARG A 95 -12.23 14.28 0.31
C ARG A 95 -13.19 15.26 -0.39
N ASP A 96 -12.91 16.55 -0.30
CA ASP A 96 -13.81 17.58 -0.84
C ASP A 96 -13.66 17.74 -2.37
N ARG A 97 -12.50 17.41 -2.93
CA ARG A 97 -12.18 17.55 -4.36
C ARG A 97 -12.19 16.23 -5.15
N GLY A 98 -12.19 15.10 -4.48
CA GLY A 98 -12.02 13.78 -5.07
C GLY A 98 -10.56 13.40 -5.29
N ALA A 99 -10.35 12.21 -5.85
CA ALA A 99 -9.03 11.72 -6.21
C ALA A 99 -8.34 12.68 -7.20
N MET A 100 -7.06 12.95 -6.97
CA MET A 100 -6.29 13.87 -7.79
C MET A 100 -4.89 13.37 -8.07
N ARG A 101 -4.31 13.79 -9.18
CA ARG A 101 -2.91 13.54 -9.49
C ARG A 101 -2.03 14.33 -8.54
N VAL A 102 -0.96 13.69 -8.06
CA VAL A 102 0.03 14.28 -7.15
C VAL A 102 1.43 13.86 -7.56
N GLY A 103 2.43 14.60 -7.10
CA GLY A 103 3.84 14.26 -7.23
C GLY A 103 4.57 14.54 -5.91
N ILE A 104 5.59 13.74 -5.63
CA ILE A 104 6.59 14.00 -4.60
C ILE A 104 7.90 14.26 -5.34
N PHE A 105 8.52 15.41 -5.08
CA PHE A 105 9.73 15.86 -5.77
C PHE A 105 10.86 16.03 -4.77
N SER A 106 12.02 15.48 -5.09
CA SER A 106 13.27 15.67 -4.35
C SER A 106 14.22 16.67 -5.00
N ASP A 107 13.92 17.09 -6.24
CA ASP A 107 14.70 18.10 -6.96
C ASP A 107 14.33 19.48 -6.44
N LEU A 108 15.31 20.13 -5.78
CA LEU A 108 15.17 21.48 -5.21
C LEU A 108 15.31 22.60 -6.25
N GLU A 109 15.85 22.29 -7.43
CA GLU A 109 16.02 23.25 -8.54
C GLU A 109 14.73 23.40 -9.35
N LEU A 110 13.81 22.46 -9.25
CA LEU A 110 12.54 22.49 -10.00
C LEU A 110 11.59 23.54 -9.40
N SER A 111 11.11 24.46 -10.24
CA SER A 111 10.13 25.45 -9.80
C SER A 111 8.78 24.80 -9.46
N ARG A 112 7.97 25.47 -8.63
CA ARG A 112 6.62 24.98 -8.31
C ARG A 112 5.74 24.87 -9.55
N GLU A 113 5.89 25.78 -10.48
CA GLU A 113 5.19 25.82 -11.77
C GLU A 113 5.54 24.58 -12.60
N ASP A 114 6.82 24.24 -12.68
CA ASP A 114 7.29 23.06 -13.41
C ASP A 114 6.82 21.77 -12.72
N MET A 115 6.87 21.68 -11.38
CA MET A 115 6.30 20.56 -10.63
C MET A 115 4.82 20.34 -10.97
N VAL A 116 4.02 21.40 -11.02
CA VAL A 116 2.60 21.32 -11.39
C VAL A 116 2.42 20.87 -12.84
N ILE A 117 3.28 21.34 -13.74
CA ILE A 117 3.26 20.93 -15.15
C ILE A 117 3.55 19.43 -15.26
N GLU A 118 4.56 18.92 -14.55
CA GLU A 118 4.90 17.49 -14.56
C GLU A 118 3.76 16.63 -14.00
N VAL A 119 3.13 17.04 -12.89
CA VAL A 119 1.96 16.34 -12.34
C VAL A 119 0.80 16.34 -13.36
N ARG A 120 0.57 17.45 -14.07
CA ARG A 120 -0.50 17.55 -15.08
C ARG A 120 -0.22 16.72 -16.33
N LYS A 121 1.04 16.50 -16.70
CA LYS A 121 1.44 15.63 -17.81
C LYS A 121 1.30 14.15 -17.47
N SER A 122 1.36 13.77 -16.18
CA SER A 122 1.24 12.36 -15.76
C SER A 122 -0.12 11.80 -16.17
N GLY A 123 -0.14 10.51 -16.54
CA GLY A 123 -1.37 9.79 -16.88
C GLY A 123 -2.36 9.74 -15.71
N GLN A 124 -3.63 9.63 -16.03
CA GLN A 124 -4.67 9.33 -15.03
C GLN A 124 -4.72 7.83 -14.75
N MET A 125 -5.17 7.44 -13.56
CA MET A 125 -5.42 6.04 -13.26
C MET A 125 -6.70 5.52 -13.96
N ALA A 126 -7.68 6.41 -14.15
CA ALA A 126 -8.89 6.07 -14.87
C ALA A 126 -8.56 5.63 -16.31
N GLY A 127 -9.02 4.44 -16.68
CA GLY A 127 -8.75 3.83 -17.99
C GLY A 127 -7.39 3.13 -18.10
N SER A 128 -6.58 3.11 -17.03
CA SER A 128 -5.33 2.32 -17.00
C SER A 128 -5.65 0.85 -16.73
N PHE A 129 -5.02 -0.05 -17.50
CA PHE A 129 -5.12 -1.50 -17.27
C PHE A 129 -4.04 -1.92 -16.28
N LEU A 130 -4.36 -1.88 -14.98
CA LEU A 130 -3.40 -2.15 -13.90
C LEU A 130 -3.49 -3.58 -13.35
N SER A 131 -4.53 -4.34 -13.67
CA SER A 131 -4.70 -5.69 -13.16
C SER A 131 -3.54 -6.61 -13.55
N ALA A 132 -3.02 -6.48 -14.78
CA ALA A 132 -1.87 -7.26 -15.23
C ALA A 132 -0.59 -6.98 -14.42
N ASP A 133 -0.44 -5.76 -13.88
CA ASP A 133 0.75 -5.38 -13.10
C ASP A 133 0.74 -6.03 -11.69
N VAL A 134 -0.45 -6.35 -11.18
CA VAL A 134 -0.66 -6.82 -9.80
C VAL A 134 -1.07 -8.29 -9.69
N SER A 135 -1.44 -8.93 -10.81
CA SER A 135 -1.73 -10.36 -10.86
C SER A 135 -0.47 -11.19 -10.66
N THR A 136 -0.63 -12.36 -10.05
CA THR A 136 0.46 -13.35 -9.99
C THR A 136 0.87 -13.80 -11.38
N SER A 137 2.16 -14.10 -11.57
CA SER A 137 2.65 -14.67 -12.82
C SER A 137 2.49 -16.20 -12.90
N GLU A 138 2.33 -16.86 -11.75
CA GLU A 138 2.23 -18.30 -11.62
C GLU A 138 1.08 -18.67 -10.69
N SER A 139 0.39 -19.77 -11.01
CA SER A 139 -0.65 -20.30 -10.14
C SER A 139 -0.04 -20.88 -8.85
N TYR A 140 -0.70 -20.66 -7.73
CA TYR A 140 -0.32 -21.25 -6.46
C TYR A 140 -1.55 -21.72 -5.69
N THR A 141 -1.34 -22.58 -4.69
CA THR A 141 -2.42 -23.15 -3.88
C THR A 141 -2.17 -22.86 -2.41
N ILE A 142 -3.18 -22.36 -1.73
CA ILE A 142 -3.22 -22.28 -0.26
C ILE A 142 -4.08 -23.44 0.25
N ALA A 143 -3.43 -24.35 1.00
CA ALA A 143 -4.10 -25.49 1.62
C ALA A 143 -5.03 -25.06 2.75
N PRO A 144 -6.13 -25.77 2.98
CA PRO A 144 -7.02 -25.50 4.10
C PRO A 144 -6.34 -25.83 5.43
N GLU A 145 -6.70 -25.08 6.47
CA GLU A 145 -6.37 -25.45 7.83
C GLU A 145 -7.40 -26.48 8.34
N GLY A 146 -6.90 -27.64 8.81
CA GLY A 146 -7.75 -28.73 9.26
C GLY A 146 -8.48 -29.48 8.13
N GLU A 147 -9.72 -29.88 8.36
CA GLU A 147 -10.52 -30.64 7.40
C GLU A 147 -10.93 -29.79 6.20
N LYS A 148 -10.62 -30.29 5.00
CA LYS A 148 -11.06 -29.63 3.76
C LYS A 148 -12.55 -29.76 3.53
N LYS A 149 -13.23 -28.61 3.42
CA LYS A 149 -14.68 -28.52 3.17
C LYS A 149 -15.00 -28.14 1.73
N PHE A 150 -14.21 -27.22 1.16
CA PHE A 150 -14.44 -26.70 -0.19
C PHE A 150 -13.12 -26.49 -0.91
N THR A 151 -13.20 -26.41 -2.24
CA THR A 151 -12.12 -25.95 -3.12
C THR A 151 -12.63 -24.77 -3.94
N VAL A 152 -11.86 -23.71 -4.04
CA VAL A 152 -12.19 -22.48 -4.77
C VAL A 152 -11.04 -22.13 -5.70
N VAL A 153 -11.37 -21.66 -6.91
CA VAL A 153 -10.43 -21.02 -7.82
C VAL A 153 -10.63 -19.51 -7.71
N ALA A 154 -9.56 -18.78 -7.43
CA ALA A 154 -9.54 -17.33 -7.35
C ALA A 154 -8.70 -16.76 -8.49
N VAL A 155 -9.32 -15.98 -9.39
CA VAL A 155 -8.57 -15.23 -10.41
C VAL A 155 -7.90 -14.04 -9.71
N ASP A 156 -6.57 -13.94 -9.85
CA ASP A 156 -5.79 -12.89 -9.22
C ASP A 156 -5.83 -11.60 -10.02
N LEU A 157 -6.50 -10.60 -9.48
CA LEU A 157 -6.51 -9.22 -9.97
C LEU A 157 -5.92 -8.27 -8.91
N GLY A 158 -4.95 -8.76 -8.15
CA GLY A 158 -4.38 -8.06 -6.99
C GLY A 158 -5.00 -8.54 -5.68
N ILE A 159 -5.14 -9.85 -5.49
CA ILE A 159 -5.70 -10.45 -4.27
C ILE A 159 -4.80 -10.17 -3.06
N LYS A 160 -5.40 -9.77 -1.95
CA LYS A 160 -4.71 -9.63 -0.66
C LYS A 160 -4.39 -11.00 -0.09
N GLY A 161 -3.20 -11.16 0.46
CA GLY A 161 -2.78 -12.39 1.12
C GLY A 161 -3.70 -12.82 2.27
N ALA A 162 -4.32 -11.86 2.98
CA ALA A 162 -5.31 -12.15 4.01
C ALA A 162 -6.55 -12.90 3.48
N THR A 163 -6.94 -12.70 2.23
CA THR A 163 -8.14 -13.34 1.65
C THR A 163 -8.01 -14.86 1.58
N PRO A 164 -7.00 -15.46 0.89
CA PRO A 164 -6.86 -16.90 0.86
C PRO A 164 -6.46 -17.50 2.23
N ARG A 165 -5.77 -16.75 3.10
CA ARG A 165 -5.51 -17.18 4.49
C ARG A 165 -6.81 -17.32 5.27
N ALA A 166 -7.69 -16.33 5.23
CA ALA A 166 -8.99 -16.40 5.89
C ALA A 166 -9.90 -17.51 5.32
N MET A 167 -9.75 -17.85 4.05
CA MET A 167 -10.42 -19.02 3.46
C MET A 167 -9.86 -20.33 4.01
N ALA A 168 -8.53 -20.44 4.13
CA ALA A 168 -7.86 -21.62 4.66
C ALA A 168 -8.30 -21.93 6.10
N GLU A 169 -8.37 -20.91 6.97
CA GLU A 169 -8.90 -21.02 8.34
C GLU A 169 -10.31 -21.63 8.42
N ARG A 170 -11.08 -21.50 7.34
CA ARG A 170 -12.45 -22.02 7.23
C ARG A 170 -12.55 -23.38 6.54
N GLY A 171 -11.42 -24.00 6.27
CA GLY A 171 -11.33 -25.30 5.61
C GLY A 171 -11.50 -25.19 4.09
N ILE A 172 -11.20 -24.04 3.47
CA ILE A 172 -11.30 -23.84 2.04
C ILE A 172 -9.90 -23.88 1.42
N GLU A 173 -9.69 -24.82 0.51
CA GLU A 173 -8.51 -24.85 -0.36
C GLU A 173 -8.69 -23.80 -1.48
N THR A 174 -7.72 -22.92 -1.65
CA THR A 174 -7.79 -21.85 -2.65
C THR A 174 -6.69 -22.00 -3.69
N HIS A 175 -7.08 -22.21 -4.96
CA HIS A 175 -6.17 -22.16 -6.11
C HIS A 175 -6.22 -20.75 -6.68
N VAL A 176 -5.13 -20.01 -6.51
CA VAL A 176 -4.98 -18.65 -7.06
C VAL A 176 -4.34 -18.79 -8.44
N VAL A 177 -4.99 -18.20 -9.44
CA VAL A 177 -4.56 -18.26 -10.85
C VAL A 177 -4.44 -16.84 -11.43
N PRO A 178 -3.53 -16.64 -12.43
CA PRO A 178 -3.39 -15.35 -13.13
C PRO A 178 -4.68 -14.86 -13.79
#